data_1781d1be7676edb58b15d82d4aba9e69
#
_entry.id   1781d1be7676edb58b15d82d4aba9e69
#
_cell.length_a   1.000
_cell.length_b   1.000
_cell.length_c   1.000
_cell.angle_alpha   90.00
_cell.angle_beta   90.00
_cell.angle_gamma   90.00
#
_symmetry.space_group_name_H-M   'P 1'
#
loop_
_entity.id
_entity.type
_entity.pdbx_description
1 polymer ?
#
loop_
_entity_poly.entity_id
_entity_poly.type
_entity_poly.pdbx_seq_one_letter_code
_entity_poly.pdbx_strand_id
1 'polypeptide(L)'
;MFGWNRRSKMHYTSQNAQFSSCGRYRYNLERSWKEGKGRVLFIALNPSTADDQTDDPTTRRCVSFAHTWGYQKMEIVNLFAYRATYFNDLKNVAHPIGYYNDGWIAAGYDNADLVIACWGSHGNYLQRGDAIRNRFKTLHCINCNKTQQPSHPLYQKGDLKPLPMLEITKGQIWEEHXFR
;
A
#
# COMPACT_ATOMS: atom_id res chain seq x y z
N MET A 1 2.22 26.32 -3.43
CA MET A 1 2.27 25.36 -2.32
C MET A 1 0.85 25.16 -1.79
N PHE A 2 0.25 24.02 -2.06
CA PHE A 2 -1.10 23.77 -1.58
C PHE A 2 -1.02 22.98 -0.28
N GLY A 3 -1.15 23.70 0.83
CA GLY A 3 -1.17 23.08 2.15
C GLY A 3 -2.39 22.20 2.29
N TRP A 4 -2.18 20.96 2.61
CA TRP A 4 -3.27 20.04 2.93
C TRP A 4 -3.91 20.51 4.23
N ASN A 5 -5.05 21.10 4.11
CA ASN A 5 -5.86 21.33 5.29
C ASN A 5 -6.47 19.99 5.67
N ARG A 6 -6.16 19.53 6.87
CA ARG A 6 -6.65 18.23 7.37
C ARG A 6 -8.18 18.09 7.29
N ARG A 7 -8.90 19.20 7.08
CA ARG A 7 -10.35 19.21 7.02
C ARG A 7 -10.91 19.16 5.61
N SER A 8 -10.06 19.30 4.55
CA SER A 8 -10.56 19.27 3.19
C SER A 8 -10.31 17.90 2.56
N LYS A 9 -11.38 17.29 2.03
CA LYS A 9 -11.24 16.05 1.29
C LYS A 9 -10.55 16.33 -0.05
N MET A 10 -9.64 15.43 -0.45
CA MET A 10 -9.07 15.45 -1.78
C MET A 10 -10.18 15.31 -2.83
N HIS A 11 -10.13 16.14 -3.85
CA HIS A 11 -11.08 16.05 -4.96
C HIS A 11 -10.55 15.03 -5.97
N TYR A 12 -11.21 13.90 -6.08
CA TYR A 12 -10.82 12.86 -7.03
C TYR A 12 -11.45 13.07 -8.39
N THR A 13 -10.65 12.89 -9.44
CA THR A 13 -11.17 12.86 -10.81
C THR A 13 -11.68 11.45 -11.14
N SER A 14 -11.16 10.41 -10.49
CA SER A 14 -11.74 9.08 -10.60
C SER A 14 -11.49 8.27 -9.35
N GLN A 15 -12.40 7.34 -9.08
CA GLN A 15 -12.36 6.42 -7.94
C GLN A 15 -12.86 5.06 -8.40
N ASN A 16 -12.05 4.02 -8.19
CA ASN A 16 -12.40 2.66 -8.59
C ASN A 16 -11.94 1.66 -7.55
N ALA A 17 -12.63 0.53 -7.48
CA ALA A 17 -12.21 -0.61 -6.70
C ALA A 17 -12.79 -1.86 -7.35
N GLN A 18 -12.04 -2.97 -7.30
CA GLN A 18 -12.46 -4.24 -7.86
C GLN A 18 -12.56 -5.28 -6.76
N PHE A 19 -13.70 -5.91 -6.71
CA PHE A 19 -14.03 -6.91 -5.69
C PHE A 19 -14.32 -8.26 -6.35
N SER A 20 -14.19 -9.33 -5.57
CA SER A 20 -14.71 -10.62 -5.97
C SER A 20 -16.24 -10.57 -6.05
N SER A 21 -16.83 -11.56 -6.76
CA SER A 21 -18.29 -11.61 -6.89
C SER A 21 -18.98 -11.75 -5.54
N CYS A 22 -18.35 -12.42 -4.57
CA CYS A 22 -18.95 -12.56 -3.23
C CYS A 22 -18.73 -11.32 -2.34
N GLY A 23 -17.91 -10.35 -2.79
CA GLY A 23 -17.64 -9.13 -2.03
C GLY A 23 -16.65 -9.28 -0.88
N ARG A 24 -16.15 -10.49 -0.62
CA ARG A 24 -15.25 -10.71 0.52
C ARG A 24 -13.80 -10.34 0.22
N TYR A 25 -13.43 -10.22 -1.04
CA TYR A 25 -12.07 -9.89 -1.47
C TYR A 25 -12.09 -8.59 -2.24
N ARG A 26 -11.13 -7.71 -1.96
CA ARG A 26 -10.88 -6.51 -2.78
C ARG A 26 -9.53 -6.68 -3.45
N TYR A 27 -9.52 -6.69 -4.78
CA TYR A 27 -8.30 -6.95 -5.54
C TYR A 27 -7.51 -5.68 -5.82
N ASN A 28 -8.21 -4.54 -6.01
CA ASN A 28 -7.50 -3.28 -6.11
C ASN A 28 -8.41 -2.12 -5.68
N LEU A 29 -7.77 -0.98 -5.49
CA LEU A 29 -8.45 0.28 -5.23
C LEU A 29 -7.63 1.37 -5.91
N GLU A 30 -8.29 2.27 -6.64
CA GLU A 30 -7.63 3.34 -7.36
C GLU A 30 -8.24 4.68 -7.04
N ARG A 31 -7.36 5.70 -7.00
CA ARG A 31 -7.76 7.10 -6.88
C ARG A 31 -6.88 7.93 -7.79
N SER A 32 -7.47 8.91 -8.49
CA SER A 32 -6.69 9.88 -9.23
C SER A 32 -7.23 11.29 -8.98
N TRP A 33 -6.40 12.27 -9.27
CA TRP A 33 -6.70 13.69 -9.02
C TRP A 33 -6.09 14.51 -10.13
N LYS A 34 -6.30 15.83 -10.06
CA LYS A 34 -5.96 16.71 -11.18
C LYS A 34 -4.46 16.96 -11.31
N GLU A 35 -3.77 17.14 -10.18
CA GLU A 35 -2.36 17.59 -10.17
C GLU A 35 -1.40 16.41 -10.21
N GLY A 36 -0.25 16.61 -10.83
CA GLY A 36 0.84 15.64 -10.86
C GLY A 36 0.89 14.83 -12.12
N LYS A 37 1.81 13.85 -12.12
CA LYS A 37 2.02 12.94 -13.25
C LYS A 37 2.42 11.57 -12.72
N GLY A 38 1.94 10.53 -13.38
CA GLY A 38 2.38 9.17 -13.08
C GLY A 38 1.57 8.51 -12.00
N ARG A 39 1.99 7.29 -11.67
CA ARG A 39 1.18 6.35 -10.93
C ARG A 39 2.03 5.65 -9.88
N VAL A 40 1.56 5.62 -8.64
CA VAL A 40 2.19 4.88 -7.54
C VAL A 40 1.34 3.67 -7.21
N LEU A 41 1.97 2.51 -7.09
CA LEU A 41 1.36 1.32 -6.53
C LEU A 41 1.79 1.16 -5.08
N PHE A 42 0.84 0.99 -4.18
CA PHE A 42 1.09 0.62 -2.79
C PHE A 42 0.69 -0.84 -2.62
N ILE A 43 1.60 -1.65 -2.09
CA ILE A 43 1.32 -3.06 -1.75
C ILE A 43 1.20 -3.14 -0.23
N ALA A 44 -0.03 -3.23 0.25
CA ALA A 44 -0.35 -3.21 1.68
C ALA A 44 -0.62 -4.62 2.17
N LEU A 45 -1.10 -4.77 3.41
CA LEU A 45 -1.31 -6.08 4.00
C LEU A 45 -2.62 -6.71 3.52
N ASN A 46 -3.74 -6.04 3.82
CA ASN A 46 -5.06 -6.53 3.44
C ASN A 46 -6.03 -5.35 3.40
N PRO A 47 -7.12 -5.45 2.64
CA PRO A 47 -8.10 -4.36 2.60
C PRO A 47 -8.99 -4.37 3.83
N SER A 48 -9.51 -3.21 4.18
CA SER A 48 -10.47 -3.05 5.25
C SER A 48 -11.80 -2.53 4.66
N THR A 49 -12.14 -1.27 4.89
CA THR A 49 -13.47 -0.76 4.59
C THR A 49 -13.57 0.11 3.34
N ALA A 50 -12.46 0.57 2.78
CA ALA A 50 -12.51 1.44 1.61
C ALA A 50 -13.02 0.70 0.38
N ASP A 51 -13.76 1.43 -0.46
CA ASP A 51 -14.30 0.89 -1.70
C ASP A 51 -14.22 1.97 -2.80
N ASP A 52 -15.01 1.80 -3.87
CA ASP A 52 -15.00 2.75 -4.97
C ASP A 52 -15.65 4.10 -4.61
N GLN A 53 -16.31 4.20 -3.46
CA GLN A 53 -17.01 5.42 -3.03
C GLN A 53 -16.39 6.04 -1.78
N THR A 54 -15.73 5.26 -0.93
CA THR A 54 -15.39 5.65 0.43
C THR A 54 -13.91 5.37 0.71
N ASP A 55 -13.22 6.34 1.31
CA ASP A 55 -11.85 6.14 1.79
C ASP A 55 -11.86 5.67 3.24
N ASP A 56 -10.84 4.86 3.57
CA ASP A 56 -10.49 4.60 4.96
C ASP A 56 -9.19 5.37 5.30
N PRO A 57 -8.74 5.36 6.54
CA PRO A 57 -7.54 6.12 6.90
C PRO A 57 -6.30 5.72 6.11
N THR A 58 -6.13 4.43 5.83
CA THR A 58 -4.97 3.98 5.04
C THR A 58 -5.02 4.52 3.61
N THR A 59 -6.19 4.50 2.99
CA THR A 59 -6.35 5.04 1.64
C THR A 59 -6.01 6.54 1.61
N ARG A 60 -6.53 7.29 2.57
CA ARG A 60 -6.23 8.73 2.64
C ARG A 60 -4.74 8.98 2.80
N ARG A 61 -4.07 8.15 3.60
CA ARG A 61 -2.64 8.30 3.81
C ARG A 61 -1.85 8.02 2.53
N CYS A 62 -2.20 6.95 1.82
CA CYS A 62 -1.54 6.63 0.56
C CYS A 62 -1.76 7.73 -0.48
N VAL A 63 -2.97 8.27 -0.57
CA VAL A 63 -3.26 9.40 -1.46
C VAL A 63 -2.37 10.59 -1.11
N SER A 64 -2.27 10.90 0.18
CA SER A 64 -1.46 12.03 0.65
C SER A 64 0.01 11.86 0.25
N PHE A 65 0.58 10.67 0.46
CA PHE A 65 1.96 10.42 0.05
C PHE A 65 2.13 10.56 -1.46
N ALA A 66 1.27 9.91 -2.23
CA ALA A 66 1.38 9.95 -3.69
C ALA A 66 1.27 11.38 -4.22
N HIS A 67 0.34 12.15 -3.69
CA HIS A 67 0.15 13.54 -4.08
C HIS A 67 1.38 14.39 -3.72
N THR A 68 1.89 14.21 -2.49
CA THR A 68 3.06 14.96 -2.02
C THR A 68 4.29 14.65 -2.88
N TRP A 69 4.43 13.40 -3.34
CA TRP A 69 5.56 13.02 -4.18
C TRP A 69 5.39 13.45 -5.65
N GLY A 70 4.28 14.10 -6.00
CA GLY A 70 4.07 14.65 -7.35
C GLY A 70 3.37 13.73 -8.33
N TYR A 71 2.82 12.61 -7.87
CA TYR A 71 2.09 11.69 -8.74
C TYR A 71 0.63 12.07 -8.86
N GLN A 72 -0.03 11.59 -9.90
CA GLN A 72 -1.41 11.94 -10.22
C GLN A 72 -2.39 10.81 -9.89
N LYS A 73 -1.88 9.60 -9.66
CA LYS A 73 -2.73 8.43 -9.44
C LYS A 73 -2.07 7.50 -8.46
N MET A 74 -2.90 6.88 -7.63
CA MET A 74 -2.42 5.79 -6.80
C MET A 74 -3.32 4.58 -6.94
N GLU A 75 -2.72 3.42 -6.78
CA GLU A 75 -3.41 2.14 -6.71
C GLU A 75 -2.96 1.42 -5.45
N ILE A 76 -3.89 0.75 -4.77
CA ILE A 76 -3.56 -0.13 -3.64
C ILE A 76 -3.91 -1.55 -4.04
N VAL A 77 -2.94 -2.45 -3.89
CA VAL A 77 -3.15 -3.90 -3.89
C VAL A 77 -2.64 -4.43 -2.55
N ASN A 78 -2.87 -5.69 -2.27
CA ASN A 78 -2.59 -6.22 -0.93
C ASN A 78 -1.95 -7.59 -1.04
N LEU A 79 -1.12 -7.94 -0.03
CA LEU A 79 -0.61 -9.31 0.08
C LEU A 79 -1.77 -10.31 0.17
N PHE A 80 -2.80 -9.95 0.92
CA PHE A 80 -4.01 -10.75 1.11
C PHE A 80 -5.21 -9.93 0.67
N ALA A 81 -5.99 -10.43 -0.26
CA ALA A 81 -7.12 -9.69 -0.77
C ALA A 81 -8.37 -9.79 0.12
N TYR A 82 -8.41 -10.71 1.08
CA TYR A 82 -9.55 -10.87 1.96
C TYR A 82 -9.74 -9.62 2.82
N ARG A 83 -10.96 -9.11 2.87
CA ARG A 83 -11.29 -7.87 3.58
C ARG A 83 -11.41 -8.17 5.07
N ALA A 84 -10.62 -7.49 5.89
CA ALA A 84 -10.67 -7.66 7.34
C ALA A 84 -10.13 -6.41 8.02
N THR A 85 -10.77 -6.00 9.12
CA THR A 85 -10.30 -4.88 9.91
C THR A 85 -9.12 -5.28 10.80
N TYR A 86 -9.13 -6.52 11.31
CA TYR A 86 -8.11 -6.99 12.23
C TYR A 86 -7.34 -8.14 11.62
N PHE A 87 -6.02 -8.15 11.87
CA PHE A 87 -5.14 -9.19 11.32
C PHE A 87 -5.57 -10.60 11.76
N ASN A 88 -6.02 -10.76 13.00
CA ASN A 88 -6.43 -12.07 13.48
C ASN A 88 -7.58 -12.66 12.65
N ASP A 89 -8.38 -11.83 12.02
CA ASP A 89 -9.46 -12.32 11.16
C ASP A 89 -8.91 -12.99 9.89
N LEU A 90 -7.76 -12.53 9.39
CA LEU A 90 -7.10 -13.20 8.25
C LEU A 90 -6.67 -14.62 8.61
N LYS A 91 -6.22 -14.82 9.84
CA LYS A 91 -5.71 -16.12 10.28
C LYS A 91 -6.80 -17.17 10.36
N ASN A 92 -8.06 -16.74 10.44
CA ASN A 92 -9.19 -17.64 10.54
C ASN A 92 -9.80 -18.00 9.20
N VAL A 93 -9.23 -17.52 8.09
CA VAL A 93 -9.77 -17.71 6.75
C VAL A 93 -8.90 -18.73 6.02
N ALA A 94 -9.56 -19.69 5.35
CA ALA A 94 -8.84 -20.75 4.65
C ALA A 94 -8.02 -20.20 3.47
N HIS A 95 -8.54 -19.19 2.77
CA HIS A 95 -7.90 -18.67 1.56
C HIS A 95 -7.81 -17.14 1.64
N PRO A 96 -6.93 -16.59 2.49
CA PRO A 96 -6.88 -15.13 2.65
C PRO A 96 -6.26 -14.40 1.47
N ILE A 97 -5.42 -15.07 0.67
CA ILE A 97 -4.73 -14.40 -0.44
C ILE A 97 -5.71 -13.95 -1.53
N GLY A 98 -6.64 -14.81 -1.90
CA GLY A 98 -7.58 -14.53 -2.99
C GLY A 98 -7.09 -15.12 -4.32
N TYR A 99 -8.01 -15.74 -5.02
CA TYR A 99 -7.69 -16.53 -6.22
C TYR A 99 -6.98 -15.68 -7.29
N TYR A 100 -7.48 -14.47 -7.53
CA TYR A 100 -6.97 -13.63 -8.62
C TYR A 100 -5.94 -12.59 -8.12
N ASN A 101 -5.58 -12.62 -6.84
CA ASN A 101 -4.85 -11.52 -6.23
C ASN A 101 -3.45 -11.33 -6.84
N ASP A 102 -2.73 -12.42 -7.07
CA ASP A 102 -1.37 -12.29 -7.60
C ASP A 102 -1.37 -11.69 -9.01
N GLY A 103 -2.40 -11.96 -9.80
CA GLY A 103 -2.55 -11.31 -11.10
C GLY A 103 -2.76 -9.81 -10.98
N TRP A 104 -3.55 -9.37 -10.00
CA TRP A 104 -3.76 -7.95 -9.77
C TRP A 104 -2.49 -7.26 -9.28
N ILE A 105 -1.71 -7.92 -8.41
CA ILE A 105 -0.43 -7.39 -7.96
C ILE A 105 0.51 -7.22 -9.15
N ALA A 106 0.62 -8.25 -10.00
CA ALA A 106 1.52 -8.21 -11.15
C ALA A 106 1.12 -7.11 -12.13
N ALA A 107 -0.18 -6.96 -12.41
CA ALA A 107 -0.65 -5.92 -13.32
C ALA A 107 -0.37 -4.53 -12.75
N GLY A 108 -0.60 -4.34 -11.45
CA GLY A 108 -0.30 -3.08 -10.80
C GLY A 108 1.18 -2.74 -10.86
N TYR A 109 2.02 -3.73 -10.59
CA TYR A 109 3.48 -3.55 -10.65
C TYR A 109 3.91 -3.11 -12.05
N ASP A 110 3.40 -3.78 -13.07
CA ASP A 110 3.81 -3.48 -14.46
C ASP A 110 3.38 -2.08 -14.90
N ASN A 111 2.27 -1.58 -14.36
CA ASN A 111 1.73 -0.27 -14.76
C ASN A 111 2.26 0.89 -13.94
N ALA A 112 2.95 0.63 -12.83
CA ALA A 112 3.35 1.69 -11.92
C ALA A 112 4.66 2.35 -12.31
N ASP A 113 4.77 3.64 -12.02
CA ASP A 113 6.04 4.38 -12.12
C ASP A 113 6.85 4.25 -10.83
N LEU A 114 6.18 3.96 -9.71
CA LEU A 114 6.82 3.75 -8.41
C LEU A 114 6.01 2.71 -7.66
N VAL A 115 6.68 1.74 -7.03
CA VAL A 115 6.02 0.68 -6.28
C VAL A 115 6.48 0.74 -4.83
N ILE A 116 5.53 0.89 -3.92
CA ILE A 116 5.79 1.04 -2.48
C ILE A 116 5.27 -0.19 -1.75
N ALA A 117 6.18 -0.94 -1.13
CA ALA A 117 5.82 -1.98 -0.18
C ALA A 117 5.50 -1.34 1.16
N CYS A 118 4.33 -1.64 1.73
CA CYS A 118 3.91 -1.01 2.98
C CYS A 118 2.99 -1.90 3.80
N TRP A 119 3.30 -3.20 3.84
CA TRP A 119 2.42 -4.18 4.47
C TRP A 119 2.58 -4.32 5.98
N GLY A 120 3.64 -3.77 6.55
CA GLY A 120 3.81 -3.79 8.00
C GLY A 120 4.32 -5.10 8.55
N SER A 121 4.27 -5.22 9.88
CA SER A 121 4.90 -6.35 10.60
C SER A 121 4.34 -7.71 10.23
N HIS A 122 3.05 -7.78 9.88
CA HIS A 122 2.40 -9.06 9.59
C HIS A 122 2.64 -9.57 8.18
N GLY A 123 3.50 -8.90 7.41
CA GLY A 123 3.85 -9.36 6.07
C GLY A 123 4.56 -10.71 6.04
N ASN A 124 5.06 -11.19 7.19
CA ASN A 124 5.65 -12.53 7.27
C ASN A 124 4.61 -13.65 7.28
N TYR A 125 3.35 -13.33 7.52
CA TYR A 125 2.30 -14.34 7.54
C TYR A 125 2.26 -15.07 6.20
N LEU A 126 2.29 -16.40 6.26
CA LEU A 126 2.34 -17.29 5.08
C LEU A 126 3.51 -16.95 4.13
N GLN A 127 4.56 -16.32 4.65
CA GLN A 127 5.73 -15.88 3.88
C GLN A 127 5.37 -15.00 2.68
N ARG A 128 4.26 -14.25 2.77
CA ARG A 128 3.80 -13.49 1.62
C ARG A 128 4.73 -12.32 1.27
N GLY A 129 5.23 -11.62 2.28
CA GLY A 129 6.16 -10.52 2.01
C GLY A 129 7.38 -10.99 1.26
N ASP A 130 7.97 -12.12 1.68
CA ASP A 130 9.13 -12.68 1.02
C ASP A 130 8.80 -13.13 -0.41
N ALA A 131 7.63 -13.74 -0.62
CA ALA A 131 7.22 -14.18 -1.95
C ALA A 131 7.11 -12.99 -2.90
N ILE A 132 6.53 -11.89 -2.44
CA ILE A 132 6.41 -10.68 -3.28
C ILE A 132 7.78 -10.05 -3.55
N ARG A 133 8.63 -9.97 -2.53
CA ARG A 133 9.98 -9.41 -2.72
C ARG A 133 10.84 -10.27 -3.66
N ASN A 134 10.65 -11.59 -3.63
CA ASN A 134 11.38 -12.47 -4.54
C ASN A 134 10.90 -12.33 -5.98
N ARG A 135 9.63 -12.08 -6.17
CA ARG A 135 9.05 -11.98 -7.51
C ARG A 135 9.26 -10.59 -8.13
N PHE A 136 9.13 -9.53 -7.33
CA PHE A 136 9.16 -8.15 -7.80
C PHE A 136 10.38 -7.46 -7.21
N LYS A 137 11.39 -7.19 -8.04
CA LYS A 137 12.70 -6.80 -7.55
C LYS A 137 12.86 -5.29 -7.32
N THR A 138 12.05 -4.47 -7.96
CA THR A 138 12.19 -3.03 -7.85
C THR A 138 11.11 -2.47 -6.94
N LEU A 139 11.31 -2.64 -5.64
CA LEU A 139 10.37 -2.15 -4.62
C LEU A 139 11.01 -1.03 -3.82
N HIS A 140 10.19 -0.07 -3.46
CA HIS A 140 10.52 0.98 -2.50
C HIS A 140 9.65 0.82 -1.26
N CYS A 141 9.95 1.56 -0.22
CA CYS A 141 9.10 1.65 0.97
C CYS A 141 9.19 3.06 1.54
N ILE A 142 8.30 3.37 2.48
CA ILE A 142 8.31 4.65 3.17
C ILE A 142 9.32 4.61 4.31
N ASN A 143 9.34 3.49 5.01
CA ASN A 143 10.24 3.25 6.14
C ASN A 143 10.24 1.74 6.39
N CYS A 144 10.99 1.31 7.37
CA CYS A 144 11.05 -0.09 7.75
C CYS A 144 10.93 -0.22 9.26
N ASN A 145 10.30 -1.28 9.73
CA ASN A 145 10.14 -1.50 11.16
C ASN A 145 11.20 -2.44 11.71
N LYS A 146 11.14 -2.70 13.02
CA LYS A 146 12.14 -3.55 13.70
C LYS A 146 12.16 -4.99 13.20
N THR A 147 11.07 -5.46 12.59
CA THR A 147 10.98 -6.82 12.04
C THR A 147 11.51 -6.91 10.61
N GLN A 148 12.09 -5.82 10.10
CA GLN A 148 12.59 -5.72 8.72
C GLN A 148 11.48 -5.76 7.67
N GLN A 149 10.24 -5.50 8.10
CA GLN A 149 9.13 -5.37 7.16
C GLN A 149 8.93 -3.90 6.81
N PRO A 150 8.48 -3.60 5.59
CA PRO A 150 8.19 -2.22 5.22
C PRO A 150 7.02 -1.69 6.06
N SER A 151 7.19 -0.49 6.60
CA SER A 151 6.25 0.07 7.57
C SER A 151 4.91 0.39 6.94
N HIS A 152 3.86 0.22 7.74
CA HIS A 152 2.50 0.59 7.36
C HIS A 152 2.40 2.13 7.24
N PRO A 153 1.64 2.66 6.27
CA PRO A 153 1.65 4.11 6.04
C PRO A 153 1.04 4.94 7.15
N LEU A 154 0.11 4.38 7.93
CA LEU A 154 -0.69 5.15 8.87
C LEU A 154 0.14 5.87 9.93
N TYR A 155 1.23 5.28 10.36
CA TYR A 155 1.98 5.80 11.51
C TYR A 155 3.28 6.47 11.11
N GLN A 156 3.45 6.79 9.83
CA GLN A 156 4.67 7.38 9.31
C GLN A 156 4.50 8.89 9.14
N LYS A 157 5.63 9.62 9.26
CA LYS A 157 5.60 11.07 9.03
C LYS A 157 5.25 11.37 7.58
N GLY A 158 4.42 12.38 7.38
CA GLY A 158 3.92 12.72 6.05
C GLY A 158 4.97 13.29 5.09
N ASP A 159 6.12 13.72 5.60
CA ASP A 159 7.19 14.29 4.79
C ASP A 159 8.25 13.27 4.35
N LEU A 160 8.06 11.98 4.69
CA LEU A 160 8.99 10.95 4.27
C LEU A 160 8.94 10.72 2.77
N LYS A 161 10.09 10.33 2.22
CA LYS A 161 10.24 10.06 0.79
C LYS A 161 10.46 8.57 0.54
N PRO A 162 10.18 8.09 -0.67
CA PRO A 162 10.39 6.67 -0.94
C PRO A 162 11.85 6.29 -0.82
N LEU A 163 12.10 5.11 -0.25
CA LEU A 163 13.44 4.53 -0.08
C LEU A 163 13.49 3.19 -0.81
N PRO A 164 14.58 2.90 -1.57
CA PRO A 164 14.71 1.57 -2.17
C PRO A 164 14.81 0.49 -1.09
N MET A 165 14.08 -0.60 -1.28
CA MET A 165 14.08 -1.72 -0.32
C MET A 165 15.46 -2.34 -0.15
N LEU A 166 16.24 -2.39 -1.22
CA LEU A 166 17.56 -2.98 -1.18
C LEU A 166 18.49 -2.27 -0.18
N GLU A 167 18.40 -0.95 -0.10
CA GLU A 167 19.21 -0.18 0.84
C GLU A 167 18.80 -0.46 2.28
N ILE A 168 17.50 -0.63 2.50
CA ILE A 168 16.97 -0.87 3.84
C ILE A 168 17.41 -2.22 4.38
N THR A 169 17.48 -3.25 3.52
CA THR A 169 17.87 -4.58 3.95
C THR A 169 19.36 -4.68 4.31
N LYS A 170 20.17 -3.67 3.99
CA LYS A 170 21.57 -3.64 4.40
C LYS A 170 21.78 -3.15 5.83
N GLY A 171 20.72 -2.82 6.54
CA GLY A 171 20.77 -2.52 7.97
C GLY A 171 21.21 -1.12 8.35
N GLN A 172 21.61 -0.31 7.39
CA GLN A 172 22.15 1.02 7.70
C GLN A 172 21.08 2.05 8.01
N ILE A 173 19.88 1.82 7.54
CA ILE A 173 18.79 2.79 7.66
C ILE A 173 17.93 2.53 8.90
N TRP A 174 17.96 1.30 9.40
CA TRP A 174 17.15 0.88 10.54
C TRP A 174 17.42 1.68 11.80
N GLU A 175 18.70 1.93 12.06
CA GLU A 175 19.12 2.57 13.31
C GLU A 175 18.71 4.03 13.36
N GLU A 176 18.67 4.70 12.22
CA GLU A 176 18.33 6.12 12.18
C GLU A 176 16.84 6.39 12.29
N HIS A 177 16.06 5.52 11.80
CA HIS A 177 14.60 5.74 11.74
C HIS A 177 13.77 5.01 12.77
N UNK A 178 14.34 4.21 13.32
CA UNK A 178 13.67 3.41 14.25
C UNK A 178 13.63 3.92 15.62
N PHE A 179 14.35 4.74 15.77
CA PHE A 179 14.41 5.25 17.12
C PHE A 179 13.90 6.71 17.26
N ARG A 180 13.21 7.21 16.27
CA ARG A 180 12.63 8.56 16.33
C ARG A 180 11.11 8.56 16.30
#